data_47d2214927c83a082f9df834517abc28
#
_entry.id   47d2214927c83a082f9df834517abc28
#
_cell.length_a   1.000
_cell.length_b   1.000
_cell.length_c   1.000
_cell.angle_alpha   90.00
_cell.angle_beta   90.00
_cell.angle_gamma   90.00
#
_symmetry.space_group_name_H-M   'P 1'
#
loop_
_entity.id
_entity.type
_entity.pdbx_description
1 polymer ?
#
loop_
_entity_poly.entity_id
_entity_poly.type
_entity_poly.pdbx_seq_one_letter_code
_entity_poly.pdbx_strand_id
1 'polypeptide(L)'
;MFSREWRSAVDAELIVSDGGSTDRTLAIAEQHADIVVRHDDSQRRQTIAEGRNQGAKAASGSVLVFINGDTVPRDLQMFAECLSAFAHRTGRYARASALACPVGFHPKDQRIADRLFHLVYNTYVRFLSWLRIGAGRGECQVVRREMFERVGGYRQELVAGEDFDLFARIGLRGRVLFAHELHVIESPRRFRKFGYLRVLFSWTINALSVMFTGRSSSDEWEPVR
;
A
#
# COMPACT_ATOMS: atom_id res chain seq x y z
N MET A 1 -1.71 -6.82 16.31
CA MET A 1 -2.89 -6.71 15.42
C MET A 1 -2.99 -7.94 14.53
N PHE A 2 -2.08 -8.21 13.61
CA PHE A 2 -2.07 -9.43 12.81
C PHE A 2 -1.45 -10.58 13.60
N SER A 3 -2.11 -11.00 14.73
CA SER A 3 -1.62 -12.10 15.56
C SER A 3 -1.61 -13.41 14.77
N ARG A 4 -0.87 -14.40 15.27
CA ARG A 4 -0.80 -15.72 14.63
C ARG A 4 -2.18 -16.38 14.56
N GLU A 5 -2.97 -16.25 15.62
CA GLU A 5 -4.34 -16.77 15.70
C GLU A 5 -5.24 -16.13 14.63
N TRP A 6 -5.16 -14.80 14.49
CA TRP A 6 -5.93 -14.09 13.46
C TRP A 6 -5.51 -14.56 12.06
N ARG A 7 -4.21 -14.64 11.77
CA ARG A 7 -3.73 -15.08 10.45
C ARG A 7 -4.18 -16.51 10.12
N SER A 8 -4.12 -17.42 11.10
CA SER A 8 -4.61 -18.79 10.92
C SER A 8 -6.11 -18.83 10.65
N ALA A 9 -6.90 -17.93 11.28
CA ALA A 9 -8.35 -17.89 11.08
C ALA A 9 -8.77 -17.35 9.71
N VAL A 10 -7.93 -16.57 9.04
CA VAL A 10 -8.21 -15.95 7.72
C VAL A 10 -7.33 -16.50 6.60
N ASP A 11 -6.57 -17.56 6.86
CA ASP A 11 -5.63 -18.19 5.93
C ASP A 11 -4.66 -17.18 5.32
N ALA A 12 -3.97 -16.44 6.19
CA ALA A 12 -3.03 -15.40 5.78
C ALA A 12 -1.63 -15.63 6.38
N GLU A 13 -0.61 -15.22 5.64
CA GLU A 13 0.77 -15.14 6.09
C GLU A 13 1.23 -13.69 6.23
N LEU A 14 2.05 -13.41 7.22
CA LEU A 14 2.66 -12.10 7.45
C LEU A 14 4.13 -12.12 7.05
N ILE A 15 4.46 -11.33 6.04
CA ILE A 15 5.82 -11.18 5.55
C ILE A 15 6.29 -9.77 5.86
N VAL A 16 7.42 -9.65 6.52
CA VAL A 16 8.09 -8.37 6.75
C VAL A 16 9.31 -8.28 5.84
N SER A 17 9.29 -7.30 4.93
CA SER A 17 10.46 -6.97 4.10
C SER A 17 11.17 -5.76 4.73
N ASP A 18 12.35 -6.00 5.28
CA ASP A 18 13.13 -4.99 5.98
C ASP A 18 14.21 -4.40 5.09
N GLY A 19 14.19 -3.09 4.93
CA GLY A 19 15.11 -2.32 4.07
C GLY A 19 16.44 -1.92 4.74
N GLY A 20 16.86 -2.63 5.79
CA GLY A 20 18.09 -2.35 6.54
C GLY A 20 17.82 -1.53 7.81
N SER A 21 16.87 -1.92 8.63
CA SER A 21 16.61 -1.28 9.93
C SER A 21 17.77 -1.47 10.90
N THR A 22 18.14 -0.39 11.60
CA THR A 22 19.20 -0.38 12.62
C THR A 22 18.66 -0.34 14.04
N ASP A 23 17.35 -0.34 14.19
CA ASP A 23 16.65 -0.35 15.47
C ASP A 23 16.09 -1.76 15.80
N ARG A 24 15.14 -1.82 16.73
CA ARG A 24 14.52 -3.10 17.15
C ARG A 24 13.54 -3.71 16.14
N THR A 25 13.40 -3.12 14.95
CA THR A 25 12.40 -3.55 13.95
C THR A 25 12.60 -5.01 13.55
N LEU A 26 13.83 -5.42 13.24
CA LEU A 26 14.12 -6.82 12.88
C LEU A 26 13.79 -7.79 14.01
N ALA A 27 14.21 -7.50 15.24
CA ALA A 27 13.93 -8.36 16.38
C ALA A 27 12.43 -8.52 16.66
N ILE A 28 11.64 -7.47 16.43
CA ILE A 28 10.18 -7.50 16.52
C ILE A 28 9.58 -8.31 15.36
N ALA A 29 10.09 -8.10 14.15
CA ALA A 29 9.62 -8.82 12.97
C ALA A 29 9.82 -10.34 13.12
N GLU A 30 10.98 -10.79 13.58
CA GLU A 30 11.31 -12.21 13.81
C GLU A 30 10.40 -12.89 14.85
N GLN A 31 9.87 -12.12 15.81
CA GLN A 31 8.93 -12.66 16.80
C GLN A 31 7.49 -12.80 16.27
N HIS A 32 7.11 -11.99 15.29
CA HIS A 32 5.71 -11.84 14.90
C HIS A 32 5.40 -12.22 13.46
N ALA A 33 6.36 -12.10 12.53
CA ALA A 33 6.18 -12.49 11.13
C ALA A 33 6.33 -14.01 10.93
N ASP A 34 5.74 -14.51 9.85
CA ASP A 34 5.99 -15.87 9.39
C ASP A 34 7.26 -15.93 8.55
N ILE A 35 7.54 -14.86 7.79
CA ILE A 35 8.74 -14.71 6.96
C ILE A 35 9.31 -13.31 7.15
N VAL A 36 10.63 -13.22 7.35
CA VAL A 36 11.36 -11.96 7.35
C VAL A 36 12.34 -11.96 6.18
N VAL A 37 12.15 -11.02 5.24
CA VAL A 37 13.04 -10.80 4.10
C VAL A 37 13.94 -9.63 4.43
N ARG A 38 15.26 -9.86 4.42
CA ARG A 38 16.26 -8.82 4.73
C ARG A 38 16.85 -8.28 3.43
N HIS A 39 17.15 -6.98 3.43
CA HIS A 39 17.92 -6.38 2.35
C HIS A 39 19.41 -6.68 2.53
N ASP A 40 20.01 -7.33 1.54
CA ASP A 40 21.40 -7.83 1.65
C ASP A 40 22.47 -6.78 1.25
N ASP A 41 22.07 -5.71 0.55
CA ASP A 41 23.00 -4.67 0.12
C ASP A 41 23.18 -3.59 1.19
N SER A 42 24.30 -3.64 1.91
CA SER A 42 24.65 -2.66 2.95
C SER A 42 25.13 -1.31 2.39
N GLN A 43 25.42 -1.20 1.09
CA GLN A 43 25.98 0.01 0.50
C GLN A 43 24.91 1.00 0.04
N ARG A 44 23.68 0.56 -0.15
CA ARG A 44 22.57 1.42 -0.55
C ARG A 44 21.29 1.07 0.21
N ARG A 45 20.47 2.06 0.33
CA ARG A 45 19.13 1.87 0.90
C ARG A 45 18.20 1.20 -0.12
N GLN A 46 17.43 0.23 0.36
CA GLN A 46 16.37 -0.40 -0.42
C GLN A 46 15.27 0.60 -0.75
N THR A 47 14.78 0.58 -1.99
CA THR A 47 13.57 1.35 -2.34
C THR A 47 12.31 0.65 -1.81
N ILE A 48 11.21 1.39 -1.68
CA ILE A 48 9.91 0.83 -1.28
C ILE A 48 9.46 -0.23 -2.31
N ALA A 49 9.65 0.05 -3.59
CA ALA A 49 9.33 -0.86 -4.69
C ALA A 49 10.09 -2.19 -4.59
N GLU A 50 11.39 -2.14 -4.33
CA GLU A 50 12.23 -3.33 -4.13
C GLU A 50 11.76 -4.15 -2.94
N GLY A 51 11.53 -3.51 -1.79
CA GLY A 51 11.06 -4.18 -0.58
C GLY A 51 9.71 -4.88 -0.79
N ARG A 52 8.76 -4.22 -1.44
CA ARG A 52 7.46 -4.81 -1.78
C ARG A 52 7.58 -5.97 -2.75
N ASN A 53 8.43 -5.88 -3.79
CA ASN A 53 8.67 -6.98 -4.72
C ASN A 53 9.31 -8.19 -4.04
N GLN A 54 10.29 -7.97 -3.15
CA GLN A 54 10.93 -9.04 -2.38
C GLN A 54 9.92 -9.74 -1.45
N GLY A 55 9.09 -8.97 -0.75
CA GLY A 55 7.99 -9.51 0.05
C GLY A 55 7.01 -10.32 -0.79
N ALA A 56 6.60 -9.80 -1.96
CA ALA A 56 5.71 -10.52 -2.87
C ALA A 56 6.30 -11.82 -3.41
N LYS A 57 7.62 -11.86 -3.66
CA LYS A 57 8.34 -13.06 -4.10
C LYS A 57 8.38 -14.14 -3.02
N ALA A 58 8.51 -13.75 -1.75
CA ALA A 58 8.51 -14.66 -0.61
C ALA A 58 7.09 -15.17 -0.26
N ALA A 59 6.05 -14.45 -0.65
CA ALA A 59 4.67 -14.79 -0.38
C ALA A 59 4.20 -16.01 -1.20
N SER A 60 3.27 -16.80 -0.65
CA SER A 60 2.62 -17.94 -1.29
C SER A 60 1.16 -17.68 -1.67
N GLY A 61 0.48 -16.74 -0.98
CA GLY A 61 -0.95 -16.46 -1.13
C GLY A 61 -1.35 -15.97 -2.53
N SER A 62 -2.57 -16.25 -2.95
CA SER A 62 -3.16 -15.80 -4.24
C SER A 62 -3.55 -14.31 -4.25
N VAL A 63 -3.61 -13.69 -3.09
CA VAL A 63 -3.86 -12.25 -2.89
C VAL A 63 -2.67 -11.66 -2.15
N LEU A 64 -2.11 -10.60 -2.70
CA LEU A 64 -1.03 -9.82 -2.10
C LEU A 64 -1.62 -8.57 -1.45
N VAL A 65 -1.31 -8.37 -0.17
CA VAL A 65 -1.69 -7.19 0.61
C VAL A 65 -0.42 -6.45 0.99
N PHE A 66 -0.19 -5.29 0.37
CA PHE A 66 0.92 -4.41 0.71
C PHE A 66 0.42 -3.36 1.70
N ILE A 67 0.99 -3.32 2.88
CA ILE A 67 0.64 -2.38 3.94
C ILE A 67 1.91 -1.79 4.55
N ASN A 68 1.90 -0.49 4.79
CA ASN A 68 3.06 0.17 5.40
C ASN A 68 3.16 -0.17 6.89
N GLY A 69 4.38 -0.16 7.43
CA GLY A 69 4.65 -0.52 8.83
C GLY A 69 4.00 0.40 9.88
N ASP A 70 3.55 1.60 9.47
CA ASP A 70 2.83 2.56 10.32
C ASP A 70 1.34 2.69 9.98
N THR A 71 0.82 1.74 9.23
CA THR A 71 -0.57 1.70 8.77
C THR A 71 -1.29 0.51 9.38
N VAL A 72 -2.53 0.72 9.82
CA VAL A 72 -3.34 -0.30 10.47
C VAL A 72 -4.77 -0.30 9.93
N PRO A 73 -5.43 -1.45 9.75
CA PRO A 73 -6.86 -1.50 9.48
C PRO A 73 -7.67 -0.82 10.57
N ARG A 74 -8.66 -0.02 10.17
CA ARG A 74 -9.59 0.61 11.12
C ARG A 74 -10.48 -0.41 11.81
N ASP A 75 -10.92 -1.42 11.06
CA ASP A 75 -11.73 -2.54 11.52
C ASP A 75 -11.13 -3.81 10.94
N LEU A 76 -10.58 -4.65 11.81
CA LEU A 76 -9.84 -5.84 11.40
C LEU A 76 -10.78 -6.95 10.89
N GLN A 77 -12.01 -7.02 11.42
CA GLN A 77 -12.98 -8.01 10.97
C GLN A 77 -13.50 -7.66 9.57
N MET A 78 -13.93 -6.41 9.37
CA MET A 78 -14.41 -5.91 8.08
C MET A 78 -13.30 -6.02 7.01
N PHE A 79 -12.04 -5.75 7.39
CA PHE A 79 -10.88 -5.91 6.55
C PHE A 79 -10.70 -7.37 6.10
N ALA A 80 -10.79 -8.33 7.04
CA ALA A 80 -10.69 -9.76 6.75
C ALA A 80 -11.82 -10.25 5.84
N GLU A 81 -13.06 -9.87 6.13
CA GLU A 81 -14.24 -10.22 5.31
C GLU A 81 -14.11 -9.72 3.87
N CYS A 82 -13.63 -8.47 3.70
CA CYS A 82 -13.37 -7.91 2.38
C CYS A 82 -12.27 -8.68 1.63
N LEU A 83 -11.15 -9.01 2.29
CA LEU A 83 -10.08 -9.80 1.68
C LEU A 83 -10.55 -11.21 1.30
N SER A 84 -11.34 -11.86 2.16
CA SER A 84 -11.93 -13.17 1.88
C SER A 84 -12.86 -13.10 0.67
N ALA A 85 -13.77 -12.13 0.62
CA ALA A 85 -14.67 -11.93 -0.52
C ALA A 85 -13.91 -11.65 -1.81
N PHE A 86 -12.80 -10.88 -1.74
CA PHE A 86 -11.93 -10.64 -2.87
C PHE A 86 -11.19 -11.91 -3.29
N ALA A 87 -10.61 -12.67 -2.37
CA ALA A 87 -9.90 -13.92 -2.66
C ALA A 87 -10.80 -14.94 -3.36
N HIS A 88 -12.00 -15.16 -2.84
CA HIS A 88 -12.99 -16.10 -3.38
C HIS A 88 -13.78 -15.57 -4.58
N ARG A 89 -13.48 -14.36 -5.08
CA ARG A 89 -14.16 -13.75 -6.24
C ARG A 89 -15.67 -13.62 -6.08
N THR A 90 -16.14 -13.26 -4.89
CA THR A 90 -17.57 -13.16 -4.60
C THR A 90 -18.10 -11.73 -4.74
N GLY A 91 -19.41 -11.61 -4.98
CA GLY A 91 -20.11 -10.34 -5.03
C GLY A 91 -19.48 -9.31 -5.97
N ARG A 92 -19.34 -8.08 -5.50
CA ARG A 92 -18.77 -6.97 -6.28
C ARG A 92 -17.28 -7.14 -6.62
N TYR A 93 -16.59 -8.02 -5.90
CA TYR A 93 -15.16 -8.28 -6.07
C TYR A 93 -14.82 -9.33 -7.13
N ALA A 94 -15.82 -10.01 -7.67
CA ALA A 94 -15.65 -11.12 -8.61
C ALA A 94 -14.74 -10.78 -9.81
N ARG A 95 -14.86 -9.56 -10.33
CA ARG A 95 -14.11 -9.09 -11.51
C ARG A 95 -13.00 -8.10 -11.17
N ALA A 96 -12.74 -7.86 -9.88
CA ALA A 96 -11.70 -6.94 -9.47
C ALA A 96 -10.31 -7.60 -9.53
N SER A 97 -9.34 -6.90 -10.07
CA SER A 97 -7.94 -7.30 -10.13
C SER A 97 -7.12 -6.73 -8.99
N ALA A 98 -7.54 -5.57 -8.48
CA ALA A 98 -6.95 -4.90 -7.33
C ALA A 98 -7.99 -4.09 -6.57
N LEU A 99 -7.70 -3.80 -5.29
CA LEU A 99 -8.54 -2.95 -4.45
C LEU A 99 -7.72 -1.77 -3.95
N ALA A 100 -8.27 -0.57 -4.14
CA ALA A 100 -7.82 0.66 -3.50
C ALA A 100 -8.66 0.90 -2.24
N CYS A 101 -8.03 1.45 -1.20
CA CYS A 101 -8.66 1.65 0.10
C CYS A 101 -8.79 3.13 0.47
N PRO A 102 -9.78 3.50 1.29
CA PRO A 102 -9.79 4.77 1.99
C PRO A 102 -8.72 4.78 3.07
N VAL A 103 -8.11 5.95 3.25
CA VAL A 103 -7.09 6.18 4.28
C VAL A 103 -7.56 7.32 5.18
N GLY A 104 -7.26 7.23 6.46
CA GLY A 104 -7.54 8.26 7.44
C GLY A 104 -6.51 8.28 8.56
N PHE A 105 -6.71 9.16 9.55
CA PHE A 105 -5.93 9.16 10.78
C PHE A 105 -6.75 8.61 11.94
N HIS A 106 -6.07 8.23 13.01
CA HIS A 106 -6.73 7.80 14.22
C HIS A 106 -7.60 8.94 14.77
N PRO A 107 -8.87 8.70 15.19
CA PRO A 107 -9.78 9.74 15.63
C PRO A 107 -9.23 10.65 16.74
N LYS A 108 -8.38 10.12 17.63
CA LYS A 108 -7.73 10.89 18.71
C LYS A 108 -6.72 11.91 18.21
N ASP A 109 -6.09 11.67 17.07
CA ASP A 109 -5.03 12.51 16.51
C ASP A 109 -5.53 13.39 15.37
N GLN A 110 -6.81 13.27 15.01
CA GLN A 110 -7.39 13.85 13.81
C GLN A 110 -7.84 15.30 14.03
N ARG A 111 -7.32 16.21 13.21
CA ARG A 111 -7.74 17.61 13.11
C ARG A 111 -8.81 17.75 12.03
N ILE A 112 -9.53 18.88 12.02
CA ILE A 112 -10.53 19.19 10.97
C ILE A 112 -9.87 19.18 9.57
N ALA A 113 -8.68 19.78 9.43
CA ALA A 113 -7.93 19.78 8.18
C ALA A 113 -7.58 18.37 7.68
N ASP A 114 -7.31 17.42 8.60
CA ASP A 114 -7.06 16.01 8.25
C ASP A 114 -8.30 15.36 7.65
N ARG A 115 -9.46 15.59 8.26
CA ARG A 115 -10.74 15.06 7.77
C ARG A 115 -11.05 15.57 6.38
N LEU A 116 -10.87 16.87 6.17
CA LEU A 116 -11.11 17.49 4.88
C LEU A 116 -10.14 16.94 3.82
N PHE A 117 -8.85 16.87 4.13
CA PHE A 117 -7.84 16.33 3.23
C PHE A 117 -8.17 14.88 2.80
N HIS A 118 -8.41 13.99 3.77
CA HIS A 118 -8.72 12.60 3.46
C HIS A 118 -10.08 12.43 2.75
N LEU A 119 -11.09 13.25 3.10
CA LEU A 119 -12.35 13.26 2.38
C LEU A 119 -12.16 13.58 0.90
N VAL A 120 -11.44 14.66 0.60
CA VAL A 120 -11.17 15.09 -0.78
C VAL A 120 -10.33 14.03 -1.50
N TYR A 121 -9.24 13.56 -0.90
CA TYR A 121 -8.34 12.64 -1.55
C TYR A 121 -8.95 11.23 -1.76
N ASN A 122 -9.67 10.70 -0.77
CA ASN A 122 -10.39 9.43 -0.91
C ASN A 122 -11.51 9.55 -1.96
N THR A 123 -12.20 10.70 -2.03
CA THR A 123 -13.23 10.95 -3.07
C THR A 123 -12.59 11.00 -4.45
N TYR A 124 -11.42 11.63 -4.60
CA TYR A 124 -10.65 11.65 -5.83
C TYR A 124 -10.25 10.24 -6.29
N VAL A 125 -9.65 9.42 -5.41
CA VAL A 125 -9.29 8.02 -5.73
C VAL A 125 -10.52 7.19 -6.10
N ARG A 126 -11.63 7.36 -5.38
CA ARG A 126 -12.90 6.70 -5.71
C ARG A 126 -13.42 7.11 -7.08
N PHE A 127 -13.35 8.39 -7.41
CA PHE A 127 -13.77 8.92 -8.71
C PHE A 127 -12.93 8.35 -9.85
N LEU A 128 -11.61 8.30 -9.69
CA LEU A 128 -10.72 7.66 -10.68
C LEU A 128 -11.04 6.18 -10.85
N SER A 129 -11.30 5.46 -9.77
CA SER A 129 -11.73 4.05 -9.84
C SER A 129 -13.06 3.88 -10.57
N TRP A 130 -14.00 4.82 -10.41
CA TRP A 130 -15.26 4.84 -11.14
C TRP A 130 -15.06 5.07 -12.65
N LEU A 131 -14.13 5.95 -13.02
CA LEU A 131 -13.70 6.17 -14.40
C LEU A 131 -12.86 5.01 -14.98
N ARG A 132 -12.63 3.95 -14.20
CA ARG A 132 -11.74 2.83 -14.54
C ARG A 132 -10.28 3.24 -14.75
N ILE A 133 -9.88 4.38 -14.24
CA ILE A 133 -8.49 4.79 -14.13
C ILE A 133 -7.93 4.10 -12.90
N GLY A 134 -6.87 3.30 -13.07
CA GLY A 134 -6.21 2.63 -11.97
C GLY A 134 -5.56 3.66 -11.05
N ALA A 135 -6.08 3.76 -9.83
CA ALA A 135 -5.51 4.62 -8.79
C ALA A 135 -5.61 3.91 -7.44
N GLY A 136 -4.60 4.09 -6.63
CA GLY A 136 -4.52 3.54 -5.28
C GLY A 136 -3.50 4.31 -4.46
N ARG A 137 -3.60 4.18 -3.14
CA ARG A 137 -2.69 4.81 -2.20
C ARG A 137 -1.69 3.77 -1.70
N GLY A 138 -0.45 4.21 -1.48
CA GLY A 138 0.66 3.35 -1.07
C GLY A 138 0.54 2.79 0.36
N GLU A 139 -0.35 3.36 1.19
CA GLU A 139 -0.56 2.95 2.58
C GLU A 139 -1.12 1.52 2.68
N CYS A 140 -2.03 1.16 1.76
CA CYS A 140 -2.55 -0.21 1.64
C CYS A 140 -3.00 -0.48 0.21
N GLN A 141 -2.44 -1.51 -0.40
CA GLN A 141 -2.76 -1.96 -1.75
C GLN A 141 -3.03 -3.45 -1.74
N VAL A 142 -4.17 -3.87 -2.29
CA VAL A 142 -4.55 -5.28 -2.39
C VAL A 142 -4.61 -5.66 -3.86
N VAL A 143 -3.87 -6.70 -4.25
CA VAL A 143 -3.72 -7.09 -5.65
C VAL A 143 -3.79 -8.59 -5.77
N ARG A 144 -4.45 -9.12 -6.80
CA ARG A 144 -4.34 -10.52 -7.15
C ARG A 144 -2.93 -10.83 -7.62
N ARG A 145 -2.32 -11.92 -7.11
CA ARG A 145 -0.98 -12.35 -7.52
C ARG A 145 -0.85 -12.47 -9.05
N GLU A 146 -1.80 -13.13 -9.69
CA GLU A 146 -1.81 -13.30 -11.14
C GLU A 146 -1.75 -11.97 -11.91
N MET A 147 -2.38 -10.92 -11.39
CA MET A 147 -2.36 -9.59 -11.99
C MET A 147 -1.06 -8.86 -11.68
N PHE A 148 -0.57 -8.98 -10.43
CA PHE A 148 0.71 -8.41 -10.01
C PHE A 148 1.86 -8.94 -10.89
N GLU A 149 1.93 -10.24 -11.10
CA GLU A 149 2.92 -10.89 -11.96
C GLU A 149 2.73 -10.50 -13.43
N ARG A 150 1.50 -10.46 -13.93
CA ARG A 150 1.17 -10.05 -15.30
C ARG A 150 1.63 -8.65 -15.65
N VAL A 151 1.60 -7.72 -14.68
CA VAL A 151 2.07 -6.35 -14.88
C VAL A 151 3.56 -6.17 -14.54
N GLY A 152 4.24 -7.22 -14.06
CA GLY A 152 5.67 -7.21 -13.72
C GLY A 152 5.99 -6.60 -12.35
N GLY A 153 5.03 -6.57 -11.43
CA GLY A 153 5.22 -6.04 -10.07
C GLY A 153 5.43 -4.53 -10.01
N TYR A 154 6.07 -4.06 -8.94
CA TYR A 154 6.50 -2.66 -8.82
C TYR A 154 7.75 -2.39 -9.65
N ARG A 155 7.84 -1.23 -10.28
CA ARG A 155 9.05 -0.78 -10.97
C ARG A 155 10.09 -0.35 -9.94
N GLN A 156 11.20 -1.09 -9.84
CA GLN A 156 12.22 -0.91 -8.81
C GLN A 156 13.01 0.39 -8.96
N GLU A 157 13.06 0.92 -10.17
CA GLU A 157 13.70 2.19 -10.51
C GLU A 157 12.93 3.41 -10.00
N LEU A 158 11.67 3.23 -9.57
CA LEU A 158 10.87 4.32 -9.03
C LEU A 158 11.15 4.49 -7.54
N VAL A 159 11.67 5.64 -7.18
CA VAL A 159 11.92 6.05 -5.79
C VAL A 159 10.65 6.54 -5.11
N ALA A 160 9.71 7.11 -5.90
CA ALA A 160 8.40 7.57 -5.45
C ALA A 160 7.39 7.45 -6.59
N GLY A 161 6.11 7.23 -6.25
CA GLY A 161 5.03 7.07 -7.22
C GLY A 161 4.91 5.64 -7.78
N GLU A 162 5.61 4.68 -7.20
CA GLU A 162 5.57 3.26 -7.53
C GLU A 162 4.18 2.65 -7.35
N ASP A 163 3.44 3.18 -6.37
CA ASP A 163 2.07 2.80 -6.03
C ASP A 163 1.07 3.25 -7.11
N PHE A 164 1.18 4.49 -7.58
CA PHE A 164 0.38 5.00 -8.70
C PHE A 164 0.69 4.27 -10.00
N ASP A 165 1.97 4.05 -10.29
CA ASP A 165 2.40 3.32 -11.49
C ASP A 165 1.83 1.91 -11.52
N LEU A 166 1.95 1.15 -10.42
CA LEU A 166 1.41 -0.20 -10.34
C LEU A 166 -0.09 -0.22 -10.63
N PHE A 167 -0.86 0.64 -9.96
CA PHE A 167 -2.31 0.67 -10.12
C PHE A 167 -2.75 1.19 -11.48
N ALA A 168 -2.02 2.14 -12.07
CA ALA A 168 -2.26 2.57 -13.45
C ALA A 168 -2.08 1.41 -14.44
N ARG A 169 -0.97 0.64 -14.33
CA ARG A 169 -0.73 -0.54 -15.19
C ARG A 169 -1.76 -1.65 -14.98
N ILE A 170 -2.23 -1.85 -13.75
CA ILE A 170 -3.33 -2.77 -13.45
C ILE A 170 -4.62 -2.26 -14.08
N GLY A 171 -4.94 -0.96 -13.97
CA GLY A 171 -6.14 -0.36 -14.54
C GLY A 171 -6.26 -0.54 -16.05
N LEU A 172 -5.14 -0.57 -16.77
CA LEU A 172 -5.10 -0.84 -18.22
C LEU A 172 -5.39 -2.31 -18.58
N ARG A 173 -5.25 -3.25 -17.65
CA ARG A 173 -5.37 -4.70 -17.89
C ARG A 173 -6.49 -5.39 -17.11
N GLY A 174 -7.05 -4.70 -16.14
CA GLY A 174 -8.07 -5.24 -15.26
C GLY A 174 -8.81 -4.14 -14.52
N ARG A 175 -9.63 -4.51 -13.54
CA ARG A 175 -10.45 -3.57 -12.78
C ARG A 175 -9.82 -3.28 -11.43
N VAL A 176 -9.54 -2.02 -11.15
CA VAL A 176 -9.28 -1.52 -9.80
C VAL A 176 -10.61 -1.07 -9.19
N LEU A 177 -10.93 -1.59 -8.01
CA LEU A 177 -12.15 -1.25 -7.29
C LEU A 177 -11.81 -0.52 -5.99
N PHE A 178 -12.53 0.57 -5.70
CA PHE A 178 -12.42 1.24 -4.41
C PHE A 178 -13.26 0.48 -3.37
N ALA A 179 -12.59 -0.05 -2.33
CA ALA A 179 -13.20 -0.88 -1.28
C ALA A 179 -13.26 -0.11 0.03
N HIS A 180 -14.47 0.36 0.39
CA HIS A 180 -14.68 1.12 1.63
C HIS A 180 -14.37 0.31 2.90
N GLU A 181 -14.53 -1.00 2.82
CA GLU A 181 -14.30 -1.97 3.89
C GLU A 181 -12.82 -2.05 4.28
N LEU A 182 -11.92 -1.74 3.35
CA LEU A 182 -10.46 -1.73 3.58
C LEU A 182 -9.96 -0.41 4.18
N HIS A 183 -10.78 0.31 4.95
CA HIS A 183 -10.34 1.57 5.56
C HIS A 183 -9.14 1.34 6.48
N VAL A 184 -8.04 2.04 6.18
CA VAL A 184 -6.81 2.00 6.96
C VAL A 184 -6.51 3.33 7.62
N ILE A 185 -5.77 3.26 8.73
CA ILE A 185 -5.33 4.39 9.54
C ILE A 185 -3.83 4.52 9.39
N GLU A 186 -3.36 5.67 8.93
CA GLU A 186 -1.93 6.00 8.83
C GLU A 186 -1.49 6.98 9.93
N SER A 187 -0.17 7.13 10.09
CA SER A 187 0.41 8.11 11.01
C SER A 187 0.35 9.52 10.41
N PRO A 188 -0.07 10.56 11.18
CA PRO A 188 -0.10 11.94 10.71
C PRO A 188 1.29 12.60 10.62
N ARG A 189 2.39 11.91 11.00
CA ARG A 189 3.74 12.49 11.14
C ARG A 189 4.19 13.27 9.91
N ARG A 190 4.01 12.70 8.72
CA ARG A 190 4.41 13.34 7.44
C ARG A 190 3.70 14.67 7.22
N PHE A 191 2.39 14.69 7.45
CA PHE A 191 1.57 15.90 7.27
C PHE A 191 1.87 16.96 8.34
N ARG A 192 2.23 16.53 9.56
CA ARG A 192 2.65 17.45 10.63
C ARG A 192 4.02 18.07 10.34
N LYS A 193 4.95 17.30 9.73
CA LYS A 193 6.30 17.79 9.37
C LYS A 193 6.27 18.69 8.16
N PHE A 194 5.60 18.32 7.08
CA PHE A 194 5.70 19.01 5.78
C PHE A 194 4.48 19.85 5.41
N GLY A 195 3.35 19.66 6.08
CA GLY A 195 2.06 20.26 5.72
C GLY A 195 1.38 19.59 4.52
N TYR A 196 0.06 19.79 4.42
CA TYR A 196 -0.77 19.08 3.40
C TYR A 196 -0.45 19.49 1.97
N LEU A 197 -0.28 20.80 1.73
CA LEU A 197 -0.06 21.32 0.37
C LEU A 197 1.26 20.81 -0.21
N ARG A 198 2.33 20.81 0.59
CA ARG A 198 3.63 20.30 0.15
C ARG A 198 3.59 18.78 -0.15
N VAL A 199 2.93 18.01 0.73
CA VAL A 199 2.76 16.57 0.53
C VAL A 199 1.96 16.28 -0.73
N LEU A 200 0.81 16.96 -0.92
CA LEU A 200 -0.04 16.79 -2.10
C LEU A 200 0.69 17.19 -3.39
N PHE A 201 1.40 18.31 -3.36
CA PHE A 201 2.18 18.80 -4.51
C PHE A 201 3.29 17.82 -4.89
N SER A 202 4.06 17.33 -3.90
CA SER A 202 5.10 16.31 -4.12
C SER A 202 4.54 15.03 -4.72
N TRP A 203 3.42 14.51 -4.19
CA TRP A 203 2.77 13.32 -4.72
C TRP A 203 2.25 13.53 -6.14
N THR A 204 1.62 14.68 -6.41
CA THR A 204 1.10 15.01 -7.74
C THR A 204 2.23 15.12 -8.77
N ILE A 205 3.32 15.79 -8.44
CA ILE A 205 4.47 15.92 -9.35
C ILE A 205 5.08 14.53 -9.62
N ASN A 206 5.29 13.70 -8.59
CA ASN A 206 5.82 12.36 -8.80
C ASN A 206 4.89 11.51 -9.68
N ALA A 207 3.57 11.55 -9.42
CA ALA A 207 2.60 10.81 -10.23
C ALA A 207 2.60 11.27 -11.70
N LEU A 208 2.62 12.58 -11.95
CA LEU A 208 2.71 13.14 -13.31
C LEU A 208 4.05 12.80 -13.98
N SER A 209 5.17 12.95 -13.25
CA SER A 209 6.49 12.59 -13.76
C SER A 209 6.53 11.12 -14.18
N VAL A 210 6.09 10.21 -13.31
CA VAL A 210 6.04 8.76 -13.63
C VAL A 210 5.12 8.51 -14.82
N MET A 211 3.97 9.15 -14.91
CA MET A 211 3.01 8.98 -16.01
C MET A 211 3.58 9.43 -17.36
N PHE A 212 4.29 10.56 -17.42
CA PHE A 212 4.77 11.12 -18.68
C PHE A 212 6.20 10.73 -19.03
N THR A 213 7.06 10.47 -18.05
CA THR A 213 8.49 10.19 -18.28
C THR A 213 8.91 8.78 -17.88
N GLY A 214 8.06 8.06 -17.15
CA GLY A 214 8.39 6.75 -16.57
C GLY A 214 9.41 6.83 -15.41
N ARG A 215 9.70 8.02 -14.88
CA ARG A 215 10.70 8.24 -13.82
C ARG A 215 10.11 9.07 -12.69
N SER A 216 10.57 8.82 -11.46
CA SER A 216 10.26 9.69 -10.31
C SER A 216 10.89 11.06 -10.50
N SER A 217 10.21 12.11 -10.02
CA SER A 217 10.79 13.46 -9.96
C SER A 217 11.66 13.67 -8.71
N SER A 218 11.53 12.78 -7.73
CA SER A 218 12.32 12.79 -6.49
C SER A 218 13.46 11.80 -6.60
N ASP A 219 14.68 12.21 -6.16
CA ASP A 219 15.86 11.36 -6.13
C ASP A 219 15.87 10.44 -4.90
N GLU A 220 15.19 10.86 -3.81
CA GLU A 220 15.09 10.11 -2.57
C GLU A 220 13.69 10.20 -1.95
N TRP A 221 13.30 9.14 -1.24
CA TRP A 221 12.14 9.17 -0.35
C TRP A 221 12.57 9.50 1.06
N GLU A 222 12.24 10.71 1.56
CA GLU A 222 12.57 11.13 2.91
C GLU A 222 11.71 10.40 3.95
N PRO A 223 12.29 9.54 4.81
CA PRO A 223 11.56 8.91 5.90
C PRO A 223 11.24 9.93 6.98
N VAL A 224 10.05 9.83 7.55
CA VAL A 224 9.64 10.61 8.73
C VAL A 224 9.56 9.65 9.91
N ARG A 225 10.56 9.74 10.79
CA ARG A 225 10.61 8.99 12.05
C ARG A 225 10.01 9.80 13.20
#